data_8627264dd47ca34667af99488fb09450
#
_entry.id   8627264dd47ca34667af99488fb09450
#
_cell.length_a   1.000
_cell.length_b   1.000
_cell.length_c   1.000
_cell.angle_alpha   90.00
_cell.angle_beta   90.00
_cell.angle_gamma   90.00
#
_symmetry.space_group_name_H-M   'P 1'
#
loop_
_entity.id
_entity.type
_entity.pdbx_description
1 polymer ?
#
loop_
_entity_poly.entity_id
_entity_poly.type
_entity_poly.pdbx_seq_one_letter_code
_entity_poly.pdbx_strand_id
1 'polypeptide(L)'
;DVPVPAAASTASASAVLDELRTESRQRVVARRTRPAEHSIPSQFLQLAPRHRHAIAVDAALSRLYLFENTPKGLRLVADYYASVGKLGIEKVVEGDQRTPLGVYFITSRLDPATLRDFYGSGALPLNYPNALDQLRGKTGSGIWLHGTPPDQFARAPQATDGCVALANPDLERLLRTVEPRTTPVVIARQL
;
A
#
# COMPACT_ATOMS: atom_id res chain seq x y z
N ASP A 1 7.63 48.18 -0.95
CA ASP A 1 7.37 47.39 0.28
C ASP A 1 6.53 46.19 -0.07
N VAL A 2 7.16 45.03 -0.14
CA VAL A 2 6.50 43.77 -0.42
C VAL A 2 6.36 43.03 0.93
N PRO A 3 5.15 42.64 1.37
CA PRO A 3 4.99 41.93 2.63
C PRO A 3 5.50 40.50 2.52
N VAL A 4 6.43 40.16 3.40
CA VAL A 4 6.97 38.79 3.57
C VAL A 4 5.96 37.94 4.32
N PRO A 5 5.50 36.79 3.79
CA PRO A 5 4.63 35.87 4.52
C PRO A 5 5.51 34.92 5.37
N ALA A 6 5.84 35.31 6.58
CA ALA A 6 6.82 34.58 7.40
C ALA A 6 6.24 33.55 8.41
N ALA A 7 4.95 33.44 8.59
CA ALA A 7 4.39 32.58 9.66
C ALA A 7 3.77 31.24 9.20
N ALA A 8 3.36 31.11 7.95
CA ALA A 8 2.79 29.86 7.42
C ALA A 8 3.86 28.81 7.06
N SER A 9 5.10 29.23 6.85
CA SER A 9 6.20 28.41 6.34
C SER A 9 6.85 27.51 7.42
N THR A 10 6.92 27.94 8.67
CA THR A 10 7.64 27.18 9.73
C THR A 10 6.82 26.04 10.32
N ALA A 11 5.53 26.20 10.52
CA ALA A 11 4.65 25.13 11.00
C ALA A 11 4.52 23.99 9.96
N SER A 12 4.44 24.35 8.67
CA SER A 12 4.44 23.39 7.56
C SER A 12 5.77 22.63 7.46
N ALA A 13 6.91 23.31 7.60
CA ALA A 13 8.23 22.67 7.57
C ALA A 13 8.44 21.71 8.75
N SER A 14 7.97 22.06 9.95
CA SER A 14 8.05 21.17 11.12
C SER A 14 7.20 19.91 10.92
N ALA A 15 5.98 20.02 10.41
CA ALA A 15 5.13 18.88 10.13
C ALA A 15 5.76 17.92 9.11
N VAL A 16 6.32 18.44 8.02
CA VAL A 16 7.02 17.64 7.01
C VAL A 16 8.25 16.93 7.60
N LEU A 17 9.01 17.62 8.47
CA LEU A 17 10.15 16.99 9.16
C LEU A 17 9.72 15.84 10.08
N ASP A 18 8.61 15.98 10.78
CA ASP A 18 8.10 14.93 11.67
C ASP A 18 7.55 13.74 10.88
N GLU A 19 6.92 13.97 9.73
CA GLU A 19 6.54 12.91 8.79
C GLU A 19 7.77 12.15 8.27
N LEU A 20 8.80 12.84 7.82
CA LEU A 20 10.04 12.23 7.33
C LEU A 20 10.78 11.44 8.43
N ARG A 21 10.80 11.95 9.66
CA ARG A 21 11.38 11.24 10.81
C ARG A 21 10.58 9.97 11.13
N THR A 22 9.26 10.05 11.07
CA THR A 22 8.37 8.91 11.31
C THR A 22 8.57 7.84 10.24
N GLU A 23 8.62 8.23 8.98
CA GLU A 23 8.92 7.33 7.86
C GLU A 23 10.29 6.67 8.03
N SER A 24 11.32 7.46 8.34
CA SER A 24 12.69 6.96 8.54
C SER A 24 12.76 5.92 9.66
N ARG A 25 12.13 6.20 10.81
CA ARG A 25 12.06 5.25 11.92
C ARG A 25 11.38 3.95 11.51
N GLN A 26 10.24 4.05 10.82
CA GLN A 26 9.49 2.88 10.38
C GLN A 26 10.30 2.02 9.39
N ARG A 27 11.03 2.64 8.48
CA ARG A 27 11.93 1.94 7.55
C ARG A 27 13.04 1.18 8.29
N VAL A 28 13.62 1.79 9.34
CA VAL A 28 14.66 1.14 10.15
C VAL A 28 14.09 -0.04 10.94
N VAL A 29 12.92 0.11 11.56
CA VAL A 29 12.23 -0.97 12.29
C VAL A 29 11.92 -2.12 11.34
N ALA A 30 11.28 -1.84 10.21
CA ALA A 30 10.93 -2.86 9.23
C ALA A 30 12.14 -3.63 8.70
N ARG A 31 13.29 -2.95 8.52
CA ARG A 31 14.52 -3.61 8.08
C ARG A 31 15.10 -4.58 9.14
N ARG A 32 14.94 -4.24 10.41
CA ARG A 32 15.41 -5.10 11.54
C ARG A 32 14.50 -6.30 11.77
N THR A 33 13.22 -6.18 11.42
CA THR A 33 12.19 -7.23 11.58
C THR A 33 11.85 -7.92 10.27
N ARG A 34 12.73 -7.84 9.26
CA ARG A 34 12.50 -8.47 7.96
C ARG A 34 12.23 -9.96 8.13
N PRO A 35 11.17 -10.50 7.47
CA PRO A 35 10.89 -11.93 7.50
C PRO A 35 12.09 -12.74 7.03
N ALA A 36 12.30 -13.94 7.58
CA ALA A 36 13.30 -14.86 7.10
C ALA A 36 13.01 -15.24 5.64
N GLU A 37 14.04 -15.57 4.87
CA GLU A 37 13.97 -15.76 3.40
C GLU A 37 12.88 -16.75 2.94
N HIS A 38 12.53 -17.71 3.79
CA HIS A 38 11.50 -18.72 3.50
C HIS A 38 10.22 -18.54 4.33
N SER A 39 10.09 -17.42 5.05
CA SER A 39 8.86 -17.13 5.78
C SER A 39 7.74 -16.74 4.81
N ILE A 40 6.59 -17.35 4.96
CA ILE A 40 5.37 -17.00 4.25
C ILE A 40 4.31 -16.55 5.24
N PRO A 41 3.52 -15.52 4.92
CA PRO A 41 2.40 -15.11 5.76
C PRO A 41 1.44 -16.27 6.00
N SER A 42 0.96 -16.43 7.24
CA SER A 42 0.01 -17.48 7.61
C SER A 42 -1.30 -17.42 6.80
N GLN A 43 -1.60 -16.27 6.21
CA GLN A 43 -2.75 -16.05 5.34
C GLN A 43 -2.61 -16.75 3.98
N PHE A 44 -1.39 -17.14 3.58
CA PHE A 44 -1.11 -17.85 2.32
C PHE A 44 -0.78 -19.33 2.57
N LEU A 45 -1.74 -20.09 3.07
CA LEU A 45 -1.54 -21.53 3.31
C LEU A 45 -1.37 -22.30 2.01
N GLN A 46 -2.11 -21.92 0.96
CA GLN A 46 -2.01 -22.52 -0.36
C GLN A 46 -2.55 -21.57 -1.43
N LEU A 47 -1.82 -21.41 -2.53
CA LEU A 47 -2.27 -20.69 -3.71
C LEU A 47 -2.38 -21.62 -4.90
N ALA A 48 -3.49 -21.52 -5.63
CA ALA A 48 -3.65 -22.29 -6.87
C ALA A 48 -2.59 -21.88 -7.91
N PRO A 49 -2.13 -22.79 -8.80
CA PRO A 49 -1.09 -22.50 -9.79
C PRO A 49 -1.37 -21.29 -10.69
N ARG A 50 -2.64 -20.95 -10.92
CA ARG A 50 -3.03 -19.76 -11.70
C ARG A 50 -2.63 -18.43 -11.06
N HIS A 51 -2.37 -18.41 -9.75
CA HIS A 51 -1.92 -17.22 -9.03
C HIS A 51 -0.38 -17.20 -9.04
N ARG A 52 0.22 -16.64 -10.09
CA ARG A 52 1.69 -16.58 -10.22
C ARG A 52 2.34 -15.72 -9.15
N HIS A 53 1.65 -14.66 -8.71
CA HIS A 53 2.12 -13.74 -7.67
C HIS A 53 1.04 -13.57 -6.61
N ALA A 54 1.49 -13.17 -5.42
CA ALA A 54 0.65 -12.75 -4.32
C ALA A 54 1.29 -11.55 -3.60
N ILE A 55 0.46 -10.67 -3.07
CA ILE A 55 0.89 -9.50 -2.32
C ILE A 55 0.41 -9.63 -0.88
N ALA A 56 1.27 -9.27 0.07
CA ALA A 56 0.90 -9.12 1.47
C ALA A 56 1.31 -7.74 1.97
N VAL A 57 0.37 -7.01 2.57
CA VAL A 57 0.60 -5.70 3.19
C VAL A 57 0.57 -5.87 4.71
N ASP A 58 1.70 -5.57 5.34
CA ASP A 58 1.84 -5.44 6.79
C ASP A 58 1.68 -3.98 7.19
N ALA A 59 0.53 -3.65 7.75
CA ALA A 59 0.23 -2.27 8.11
C ALA A 59 1.05 -1.78 9.32
N ALA A 60 1.42 -2.67 10.26
CA ALA A 60 2.21 -2.32 11.43
C ALA A 60 3.66 -1.98 11.05
N LEU A 61 4.19 -2.65 10.04
CA LEU A 61 5.56 -2.42 9.55
C LEU A 61 5.63 -1.44 8.36
N SER A 62 4.49 -0.98 7.84
CA SER A 62 4.43 -0.16 6.60
C SER A 62 5.15 -0.84 5.44
N ARG A 63 4.89 -2.15 5.24
CA ARG A 63 5.55 -2.95 4.21
C ARG A 63 4.55 -3.62 3.30
N LEU A 64 4.93 -3.72 2.04
CA LEU A 64 4.29 -4.54 1.04
C LEU A 64 5.29 -5.58 0.55
N TYR A 65 4.95 -6.85 0.72
CA TYR A 65 5.75 -7.99 0.27
C TYR A 65 5.14 -8.57 -1.00
N LEU A 66 5.98 -8.82 -2.00
CA LEU A 66 5.62 -9.50 -3.24
C LEU A 66 6.18 -10.92 -3.22
N PHE A 67 5.30 -11.89 -3.40
CA PHE A 67 5.65 -13.30 -3.48
C PHE A 67 5.43 -13.84 -4.89
N GLU A 68 6.27 -14.75 -5.31
CA GLU A 68 6.08 -15.59 -6.49
C GLU A 68 5.63 -16.98 -6.05
N ASN A 69 4.60 -17.51 -6.69
CA ASN A 69 4.11 -18.87 -6.48
C ASN A 69 4.88 -19.84 -7.38
N THR A 70 5.73 -20.64 -6.77
CA THR A 70 6.55 -21.63 -7.46
C THR A 70 6.09 -23.06 -7.18
N PRO A 71 6.49 -24.05 -7.96
CA PRO A 71 6.22 -25.47 -7.65
C PRO A 71 6.76 -25.91 -6.28
N LYS A 72 7.73 -25.18 -5.72
CA LYS A 72 8.31 -25.45 -4.39
C LYS A 72 7.64 -24.62 -3.27
N GLY A 73 6.60 -23.87 -3.58
CA GLY A 73 5.90 -22.97 -2.65
C GLY A 73 6.17 -21.48 -2.94
N LEU A 74 5.68 -20.64 -2.06
CA LEU A 74 5.83 -19.19 -2.19
C LEU A 74 7.27 -18.76 -1.88
N ARG A 75 7.77 -17.86 -2.72
CA ARG A 75 9.09 -17.24 -2.58
C ARG A 75 8.93 -15.72 -2.49
N LEU A 76 9.50 -15.10 -1.48
CA LEU A 76 9.58 -13.64 -1.38
C LEU A 76 10.49 -13.10 -2.49
N VAL A 77 9.97 -12.25 -3.36
CA VAL A 77 10.72 -11.68 -4.50
C VAL A 77 10.98 -10.19 -4.36
N ALA A 78 10.15 -9.49 -3.61
CA ALA A 78 10.37 -8.08 -3.32
C ALA A 78 9.68 -7.65 -2.03
N ASP A 79 10.15 -6.54 -1.48
CA ASP A 79 9.72 -5.95 -0.23
C ASP A 79 9.83 -4.43 -0.37
N TYR A 80 8.70 -3.73 -0.30
CA TYR A 80 8.58 -2.31 -0.53
C TYR A 80 8.04 -1.59 0.70
N TYR A 81 8.45 -0.34 0.91
CA TYR A 81 7.78 0.53 1.85
C TYR A 81 6.40 0.92 1.32
N ALA A 82 5.40 0.93 2.21
CA ALA A 82 4.03 1.29 1.86
C ALA A 82 3.38 2.16 2.94
N SER A 83 2.68 3.21 2.51
CA SER A 83 1.85 4.06 3.36
C SER A 83 0.40 3.58 3.31
N VAL A 84 -0.29 3.64 4.45
CA VAL A 84 -1.70 3.25 4.61
C VAL A 84 -2.57 4.43 5.05
N GLY A 85 -3.83 4.18 5.36
CA GLY A 85 -4.80 5.22 5.73
C GLY A 85 -4.37 6.09 6.91
N LYS A 86 -4.66 7.39 6.86
CA LYS A 86 -4.36 8.39 7.90
C LYS A 86 -4.90 8.00 9.28
N LEU A 87 -6.09 7.40 9.32
CA LEU A 87 -6.70 6.91 10.55
C LEU A 87 -6.45 5.40 10.75
N GLY A 88 -5.40 4.86 10.11
CA GLY A 88 -4.95 3.48 10.27
C GLY A 88 -5.70 2.51 9.37
N ILE A 89 -6.06 1.39 9.96
CA ILE A 89 -6.65 0.22 9.32
C ILE A 89 -8.07 -0.05 9.82
N GLU A 90 -8.69 -1.14 9.35
CA GLU A 90 -10.07 -1.54 9.70
C GLU A 90 -11.12 -0.60 9.12
N LYS A 91 -11.02 -0.34 7.82
CA LYS A 91 -12.04 0.41 7.07
C LYS A 91 -13.43 -0.23 7.26
N VAL A 92 -14.42 0.61 7.59
CA VAL A 92 -15.81 0.22 7.78
C VAL A 92 -16.75 1.02 6.87
N VAL A 93 -16.61 2.34 6.83
CA VAL A 93 -17.51 3.23 6.08
C VAL A 93 -16.76 4.08 5.08
N GLU A 94 -17.47 4.58 4.08
CA GLU A 94 -16.92 5.52 3.10
C GLU A 94 -16.37 6.77 3.80
N GLY A 95 -15.21 7.26 3.35
CA GLY A 95 -14.59 8.48 3.88
C GLY A 95 -13.89 8.33 5.24
N ASP A 96 -13.84 7.15 5.85
CA ASP A 96 -13.21 6.94 7.17
C ASP A 96 -11.68 7.01 7.18
N GLN A 97 -11.05 7.24 6.05
CA GLN A 97 -9.60 7.37 5.87
C GLN A 97 -8.79 6.17 6.40
N ARG A 98 -9.39 4.98 6.38
CA ARG A 98 -8.80 3.74 6.84
C ARG A 98 -8.57 2.77 5.69
N THR A 99 -7.49 2.00 5.80
CA THR A 99 -7.21 0.89 4.88
C THR A 99 -7.96 -0.36 5.35
N PRO A 100 -8.66 -1.08 4.47
CA PRO A 100 -9.38 -2.28 4.87
C PRO A 100 -8.41 -3.42 5.21
N LEU A 101 -8.83 -4.29 6.13
CA LEU A 101 -8.20 -5.58 6.38
C LEU A 101 -8.97 -6.69 5.66
N GLY A 102 -8.25 -7.59 5.01
CA GLY A 102 -8.87 -8.70 4.30
C GLY A 102 -8.03 -9.25 3.16
N VAL A 103 -8.67 -10.09 2.35
CA VAL A 103 -8.11 -10.66 1.13
C VAL A 103 -8.84 -10.08 -0.06
N TYR A 104 -8.10 -9.42 -0.92
CA TYR A 104 -8.61 -8.74 -2.11
C TYR A 104 -7.93 -9.27 -3.36
N PHE A 105 -8.42 -8.85 -4.52
CA PHE A 105 -7.79 -9.09 -5.81
C PHE A 105 -7.61 -7.78 -6.56
N ILE A 106 -6.50 -7.66 -7.27
CA ILE A 106 -6.30 -6.59 -8.23
C ILE A 106 -7.33 -6.75 -9.35
N THR A 107 -8.12 -5.74 -9.63
CA THR A 107 -9.18 -5.79 -10.66
C THR A 107 -8.72 -5.38 -12.04
N SER A 108 -7.84 -4.37 -12.09
CA SER A 108 -7.34 -3.79 -13.34
C SER A 108 -5.99 -3.10 -13.10
N ARG A 109 -5.42 -2.57 -14.18
CA ARG A 109 -4.28 -1.67 -14.16
C ARG A 109 -4.72 -0.37 -14.79
N LEU A 110 -4.53 0.74 -14.06
CA LEU A 110 -4.87 2.07 -14.56
C LEU A 110 -3.63 2.76 -15.10
N ASP A 111 -3.77 3.30 -16.32
CA ASP A 111 -2.70 4.05 -16.98
C ASP A 111 -2.52 5.41 -16.29
N PRO A 112 -1.28 5.80 -15.93
CA PRO A 112 -1.01 7.11 -15.34
C PRO A 112 -1.50 8.28 -16.21
N ALA A 113 -1.50 8.14 -17.54
CA ALA A 113 -2.03 9.18 -18.44
C ALA A 113 -3.51 9.50 -18.23
N THR A 114 -4.27 8.61 -17.62
CA THR A 114 -5.70 8.77 -17.30
C THR A 114 -5.98 9.19 -15.87
N LEU A 115 -4.93 9.29 -15.06
CA LEU A 115 -5.00 9.58 -13.62
C LEU A 115 -4.52 11.01 -13.33
N ARG A 116 -4.94 11.53 -12.17
CA ARG A 116 -4.33 12.75 -11.64
C ARG A 116 -2.93 12.44 -11.13
N ASP A 117 -2.03 13.41 -11.17
CA ASP A 117 -0.62 13.31 -10.71
C ASP A 117 -0.49 12.75 -9.28
N PHE A 118 -1.52 12.94 -8.47
CA PHE A 118 -1.64 12.41 -7.12
C PHE A 118 -1.37 10.90 -7.02
N TYR A 119 -1.68 10.13 -8.07
CA TYR A 119 -1.52 8.67 -8.10
C TYR A 119 -0.17 8.22 -8.68
N GLY A 120 0.67 9.16 -9.10
CA GLY A 120 2.02 8.87 -9.60
C GLY A 120 2.03 7.99 -10.84
N SER A 121 2.90 6.98 -10.86
CA SER A 121 3.15 6.11 -12.02
C SER A 121 2.00 5.16 -12.39
N GLY A 122 0.82 5.28 -11.77
CA GLY A 122 -0.34 4.45 -12.07
C GLY A 122 -1.04 3.90 -10.83
N ALA A 123 -1.99 2.99 -11.06
CA ALA A 123 -2.72 2.37 -9.95
C ALA A 123 -3.20 0.94 -10.27
N LEU A 124 -3.36 0.16 -9.22
CA LEU A 124 -3.91 -1.19 -9.20
C LEU A 124 -5.13 -1.20 -8.25
N PRO A 125 -6.34 -1.00 -8.77
CA PRO A 125 -7.56 -1.07 -7.97
C PRO A 125 -7.77 -2.46 -7.37
N LEU A 126 -8.28 -2.49 -6.14
CA LEU A 126 -8.68 -3.70 -5.43
C LEU A 126 -10.22 -3.85 -5.46
N ASN A 127 -10.70 -5.09 -5.36
CA ASN A 127 -12.11 -5.41 -5.29
C ASN A 127 -12.73 -5.16 -3.89
N TYR A 128 -12.39 -4.02 -3.28
CA TYR A 128 -13.03 -3.57 -2.04
C TYR A 128 -14.30 -2.75 -2.36
N PRO A 129 -15.43 -2.93 -1.65
CA PRO A 129 -15.70 -4.02 -0.72
C PRO A 129 -15.94 -5.35 -1.46
N ASN A 130 -15.34 -6.44 -0.98
CA ASN A 130 -15.62 -7.77 -1.50
C ASN A 130 -16.93 -8.33 -0.91
N ALA A 131 -17.34 -9.54 -1.30
CA ALA A 131 -18.58 -10.13 -0.83
C ALA A 131 -18.66 -10.25 0.71
N LEU A 132 -17.54 -10.57 1.37
CA LEU A 132 -17.48 -10.66 2.84
C LEU A 132 -17.61 -9.28 3.50
N ASP A 133 -16.95 -8.26 2.92
CA ASP A 133 -17.08 -6.88 3.40
C ASP A 133 -18.52 -6.37 3.28
N GLN A 134 -19.19 -6.66 2.16
CA GLN A 134 -20.60 -6.33 1.94
C GLN A 134 -21.53 -7.03 2.94
N LEU A 135 -21.32 -8.32 3.20
CA LEU A 135 -22.05 -9.07 4.24
C LEU A 135 -21.86 -8.47 5.64
N ARG A 136 -20.71 -7.85 5.90
CA ARG A 136 -20.41 -7.16 7.15
C ARG A 136 -20.86 -5.69 7.18
N GLY A 137 -21.61 -5.25 6.17
CA GLY A 137 -22.13 -3.89 6.08
C GLY A 137 -21.06 -2.82 5.81
N LYS A 138 -19.87 -3.20 5.34
CA LYS A 138 -18.84 -2.22 4.99
C LYS A 138 -19.18 -1.50 3.69
N THR A 139 -18.84 -0.22 3.63
CA THR A 139 -19.17 0.67 2.51
C THR A 139 -17.94 1.38 1.94
N GLY A 140 -18.17 2.13 0.87
CA GLY A 140 -17.15 2.87 0.14
C GLY A 140 -16.56 2.08 -1.02
N SER A 141 -15.56 2.65 -1.66
CA SER A 141 -14.87 2.10 -2.84
C SER A 141 -13.50 2.73 -3.01
N GLY A 142 -12.82 2.46 -4.13
CA GLY A 142 -11.61 3.21 -4.50
C GLY A 142 -10.38 2.89 -3.64
N ILE A 143 -10.25 1.68 -3.12
CA ILE A 143 -9.02 1.21 -2.45
C ILE A 143 -8.06 0.69 -3.53
N TRP A 144 -6.94 1.37 -3.69
CA TRP A 144 -5.95 1.10 -4.72
C TRP A 144 -4.54 0.92 -4.13
N LEU A 145 -3.69 0.18 -4.82
CA LEU A 145 -2.24 0.32 -4.70
C LEU A 145 -1.82 1.36 -5.74
N HIS A 146 -1.13 2.44 -5.35
CA HIS A 146 -0.76 3.52 -6.27
C HIS A 146 0.58 4.16 -5.90
N GLY A 147 1.09 5.02 -6.77
CA GLY A 147 2.32 5.77 -6.55
C GLY A 147 2.12 7.04 -5.72
N THR A 148 3.11 7.91 -5.80
CA THR A 148 3.13 9.21 -5.14
C THR A 148 3.21 10.32 -6.19
N PRO A 149 2.76 11.56 -5.88
CA PRO A 149 2.97 12.70 -6.75
C PRO A 149 4.44 12.82 -7.17
N PRO A 150 4.75 13.40 -8.35
CA PRO A 150 6.11 13.49 -8.86
C PRO A 150 7.11 14.21 -7.94
N ASP A 151 6.62 15.12 -7.11
CA ASP A 151 7.39 15.90 -6.13
C ASP A 151 7.59 15.18 -4.79
N GLN A 152 6.99 13.99 -4.62
CA GLN A 152 7.08 13.19 -3.39
C GLN A 152 7.68 11.82 -3.69
N PHE A 153 8.80 11.49 -3.05
CA PHE A 153 9.39 10.16 -3.17
C PHE A 153 8.57 9.09 -2.44
N ALA A 154 8.11 9.39 -1.24
CA ALA A 154 7.30 8.50 -0.41
C ALA A 154 6.40 9.31 0.52
N ARG A 155 5.45 8.66 1.18
CA ARG A 155 4.56 9.26 2.18
C ARG A 155 4.90 8.75 3.57
N ALA A 156 4.46 9.47 4.60
CA ALA A 156 4.49 8.97 5.98
C ALA A 156 3.74 7.63 6.09
N PRO A 157 4.02 6.81 7.13
CA PRO A 157 3.40 5.49 7.27
C PRO A 157 1.87 5.47 7.22
N GLN A 158 1.24 6.54 7.72
CA GLN A 158 -0.21 6.74 7.74
C GLN A 158 -0.55 8.10 7.10
N ALA A 159 -0.68 8.15 5.77
CA ALA A 159 -0.83 9.41 5.04
C ALA A 159 -1.80 9.33 3.85
N THR A 160 -2.57 8.25 3.71
CA THR A 160 -3.54 8.10 2.63
C THR A 160 -4.99 8.21 3.12
N ASP A 161 -5.94 8.34 2.21
CA ASP A 161 -7.36 8.30 2.53
C ASP A 161 -7.94 6.86 2.50
N GLY A 162 -7.06 5.84 2.65
CA GLY A 162 -7.39 4.42 2.71
C GLY A 162 -6.67 3.55 1.68
N CYS A 163 -6.10 4.11 0.65
CA CYS A 163 -5.26 3.40 -0.32
C CYS A 163 -3.93 2.94 0.30
N VAL A 164 -3.21 2.11 -0.43
CA VAL A 164 -1.82 1.73 -0.13
C VAL A 164 -0.92 2.44 -1.13
N ALA A 165 -0.12 3.41 -0.67
CA ALA A 165 0.76 4.19 -1.53
C ALA A 165 2.20 3.70 -1.43
N LEU A 166 2.88 3.60 -2.59
CA LEU A 166 4.27 3.19 -2.74
C LEU A 166 5.07 4.31 -3.42
N ALA A 167 6.39 4.27 -3.31
CA ALA A 167 7.25 5.07 -4.16
C ALA A 167 7.06 4.68 -5.64
N ASN A 168 7.08 5.65 -6.56
CA ASN A 168 6.85 5.40 -7.99
C ASN A 168 7.74 4.28 -8.57
N PRO A 169 9.06 4.21 -8.32
CA PRO A 169 9.89 3.13 -8.85
C PRO A 169 9.48 1.74 -8.36
N ASP A 170 8.98 1.63 -7.11
CA ASP A 170 8.52 0.37 -6.53
C ASP A 170 7.16 -0.04 -7.13
N LEU A 171 6.25 0.92 -7.29
CA LEU A 171 4.99 0.68 -7.98
C LEU A 171 5.19 0.24 -9.44
N GLU A 172 6.10 0.86 -10.18
CA GLU A 172 6.40 0.50 -11.57
C GLU A 172 6.90 -0.94 -11.69
N ARG A 173 7.75 -1.39 -10.75
CA ARG A 173 8.16 -2.80 -10.70
C ARG A 173 6.96 -3.71 -10.44
N LEU A 174 6.10 -3.32 -9.51
CA LEU A 174 4.88 -4.07 -9.20
C LEU A 174 3.96 -4.14 -10.42
N LEU A 175 3.70 -3.01 -11.09
CA LEU A 175 2.89 -2.93 -12.31
C LEU A 175 3.38 -3.85 -13.44
N ARG A 176 4.69 -4.01 -13.58
CA ARG A 176 5.28 -4.92 -14.58
C ARG A 176 5.19 -6.40 -14.20
N THR A 177 5.03 -6.70 -12.91
CA THR A 177 5.14 -8.07 -12.38
C THR A 177 3.79 -8.73 -12.17
N VAL A 178 2.84 -8.00 -11.60
CA VAL A 178 1.56 -8.58 -11.17
C VAL A 178 0.52 -8.57 -12.29
N GLU A 179 -0.39 -9.53 -12.24
CA GLU A 179 -1.48 -9.69 -13.22
C GLU A 179 -2.82 -9.38 -12.56
N PRO A 180 -3.63 -8.47 -13.16
CA PRO A 180 -5.00 -8.25 -12.71
C PRO A 180 -5.83 -9.53 -12.71
N ARG A 181 -6.82 -9.61 -11.84
CA ARG A 181 -7.77 -10.70 -11.64
C ARG A 181 -7.19 -12.01 -11.08
N THR A 182 -5.86 -12.18 -11.14
CA THR A 182 -5.19 -13.40 -10.64
C THR A 182 -4.26 -13.16 -9.47
N THR A 183 -3.88 -11.92 -9.18
CA THR A 183 -3.00 -11.59 -8.05
C THR A 183 -3.83 -11.25 -6.82
N PRO A 184 -3.83 -12.11 -5.78
CA PRO A 184 -4.42 -11.80 -4.48
C PRO A 184 -3.56 -10.81 -3.71
N VAL A 185 -4.25 -9.97 -2.92
CA VAL A 185 -3.65 -8.97 -2.04
C VAL A 185 -4.22 -9.17 -0.64
N VAL A 186 -3.41 -9.64 0.28
CA VAL A 186 -3.74 -9.69 1.70
C VAL A 186 -3.33 -8.38 2.35
N ILE A 187 -4.22 -7.75 3.08
CA ILE A 187 -3.92 -6.59 3.92
C ILE A 187 -4.19 -7.02 5.36
N ALA A 188 -3.14 -7.06 6.18
CA ALA A 188 -3.19 -7.48 7.57
C ALA A 188 -2.66 -6.39 8.49
N ARG A 189 -3.06 -6.45 9.77
CA ARG A 189 -2.48 -5.59 10.80
C ARG A 189 -1.00 -5.88 10.95
N GLN A 190 -0.68 -7.16 11.03
CA GLN A 190 0.65 -7.72 11.11
C GLN A 190 0.64 -9.09 10.42
N LEU A 191 1.70 -9.43 9.71
CA LEU A 191 1.87 -10.70 8.99
C LEU A 191 2.67 -11.71 9.82
#